data_acd014eb6078a9b68a9b19ab21c1c138
#
_entry.id   acd014eb6078a9b68a9b19ab21c1c138
#
_cell.length_a   1.000
_cell.length_b   1.000
_cell.length_c   1.000
_cell.angle_alpha   90.00
_cell.angle_beta   90.00
_cell.angle_gamma   90.00
#
_symmetry.space_group_name_H-M   'P 1'
#
loop_
_entity.id
_entity.type
_entity.pdbx_description
1 polymer ?
#
loop_
_entity_poly.entity_id
_entity_poly.type
_entity_poly.pdbx_seq_one_letter_code
_entity_poly.pdbx_strand_id
1 'polypeptide(L)'
;MISPDADTQQKRAFFRQLHAQGCFVLPNPWDVGSARYLQRQGFQALATTSAGCAWSEGRPDGAVSLQATLAHLRVMAAATPLPLNADFGDGFGATPQAVQEAVAAAIDTGIAALSIEDASGVADAPLRPIDQAVERLRAARAAIDRAGGDVLLVGRAENFFVGVPDLQDTLQRLRAYAEAGADVLYAPGISTREQISAVVAAAGSKPVNLLVGVPTPLRLQDIAALGIRRVSLGGALARAAWGGLMQATQPIVQDGRFDGLQQAASGAALNALFR
;
A
#
# COMPACT_ATOMS: atom_id res chain seq x y z
N MET A 1 11.70 -17.29 5.61
CA MET A 1 10.58 -17.28 4.62
C MET A 1 9.34 -17.87 5.30
N ILE A 2 8.16 -17.40 4.96
CA ILE A 2 6.90 -17.94 5.48
C ILE A 2 6.58 -19.30 4.82
N SER A 3 5.86 -20.18 5.55
CA SER A 3 5.42 -21.47 4.99
C SER A 3 4.43 -21.26 3.83
N PRO A 4 4.46 -22.11 2.77
CA PRO A 4 3.43 -22.09 1.72
C PRO A 4 2.01 -22.31 2.26
N ASP A 5 1.85 -23.06 3.35
CA ASP A 5 0.57 -23.39 3.98
C ASP A 5 0.25 -22.49 5.19
N ALA A 6 0.87 -21.30 5.27
CA ALA A 6 0.68 -20.38 6.38
C ALA A 6 -0.79 -19.92 6.48
N ASP A 7 -1.37 -20.09 7.66
CA ASP A 7 -2.68 -19.54 7.97
C ASP A 7 -2.63 -18.01 8.20
N THR A 8 -3.79 -17.40 8.37
CA THR A 8 -3.90 -15.94 8.54
C THR A 8 -3.14 -15.43 9.78
N GLN A 9 -3.14 -16.17 10.89
CA GLN A 9 -2.45 -15.78 12.11
C GLN A 9 -0.94 -15.83 11.92
N GLN A 10 -0.42 -16.85 11.25
CA GLN A 10 0.99 -16.98 10.90
C GLN A 10 1.43 -15.87 9.95
N LYS A 11 0.60 -15.51 8.95
CA LYS A 11 0.87 -14.37 8.06
C LYS A 11 0.99 -13.05 8.83
N ARG A 12 0.07 -12.78 9.77
CA ARG A 12 0.07 -11.58 10.61
C ARG A 12 1.30 -11.52 11.52
N ALA A 13 1.63 -12.63 12.19
CA ALA A 13 2.82 -12.72 13.04
C ALA A 13 4.11 -12.50 12.24
N PHE A 14 4.24 -13.13 11.08
CA PHE A 14 5.39 -12.93 10.19
C PHE A 14 5.51 -11.49 9.70
N PHE A 15 4.39 -10.86 9.35
CA PHE A 15 4.39 -9.46 8.91
C PHE A 15 4.86 -8.51 10.01
N ARG A 16 4.42 -8.72 11.24
CA ARG A 16 4.89 -7.99 12.42
C ARG A 16 6.40 -8.17 12.62
N GLN A 17 6.90 -9.39 12.46
CA GLN A 17 8.33 -9.69 12.57
C GLN A 17 9.17 -8.94 11.52
N LEU A 18 8.68 -8.80 10.28
CA LEU A 18 9.37 -8.04 9.23
C LEU A 18 9.58 -6.56 9.60
N HIS A 19 8.71 -5.98 10.44
CA HIS A 19 8.84 -4.60 10.90
C HIS A 19 9.78 -4.44 12.10
N ALA A 20 10.18 -5.53 12.77
CA ALA A 20 11.02 -5.46 13.96
C ALA A 20 12.47 -5.06 13.63
N GLN A 21 13.01 -5.49 12.48
CA GLN A 21 14.40 -5.23 12.10
C GLN A 21 14.61 -5.23 10.59
N GLY A 22 15.71 -4.59 10.15
CA GLY A 22 16.06 -4.52 8.73
C GLY A 22 15.18 -3.56 7.94
N CYS A 23 15.22 -3.70 6.62
CA CYS A 23 14.37 -2.97 5.67
C CYS A 23 13.95 -3.93 4.56
N PHE A 24 12.67 -3.96 4.22
CA PHE A 24 12.14 -4.83 3.19
C PHE A 24 11.32 -4.05 2.15
N VAL A 25 11.25 -4.60 0.94
CA VAL A 25 10.39 -4.07 -0.12
C VAL A 25 9.01 -4.72 -0.03
N LEU A 26 7.98 -3.89 -0.09
CA LEU A 26 6.56 -4.25 -0.06
C LEU A 26 5.93 -3.86 -1.41
N PRO A 27 6.08 -4.70 -2.46
CA PRO A 27 5.55 -4.38 -3.77
C PRO A 27 4.03 -4.47 -3.79
N ASN A 28 3.42 -3.76 -4.75
CA ASN A 28 1.98 -3.58 -4.80
C ASN A 28 1.38 -4.29 -6.04
N PRO A 29 0.91 -5.54 -5.90
CA PRO A 29 0.11 -6.20 -6.91
C PRO A 29 -1.29 -5.57 -6.98
N TRP A 30 -1.91 -5.68 -8.17
CA TRP A 30 -3.27 -5.21 -8.42
C TRP A 30 -4.24 -6.32 -8.80
N ASP A 31 -3.72 -7.53 -9.03
CA ASP A 31 -4.49 -8.74 -9.34
C ASP A 31 -3.76 -10.01 -8.85
N VAL A 32 -4.41 -11.15 -8.98
CA VAL A 32 -3.85 -12.46 -8.58
C VAL A 32 -2.60 -12.81 -9.36
N GLY A 33 -2.55 -12.49 -10.65
CA GLY A 33 -1.39 -12.78 -11.49
C GLY A 33 -0.15 -12.04 -11.01
N SER A 34 -0.27 -10.73 -10.82
CA SER A 34 0.83 -9.90 -10.29
C SER A 34 1.23 -10.31 -8.86
N ALA A 35 0.28 -10.72 -8.00
CA ALA A 35 0.59 -11.18 -6.64
C ALA A 35 1.43 -12.48 -6.66
N ARG A 36 1.04 -13.47 -7.44
CA ARG A 36 1.79 -14.72 -7.60
C ARG A 36 3.15 -14.52 -8.26
N TYR A 37 3.23 -13.63 -9.25
CA TYR A 37 4.51 -13.26 -9.85
C TYR A 37 5.46 -12.67 -8.80
N LEU A 38 5.01 -11.68 -8.03
CA LEU A 38 5.83 -11.03 -6.99
C LEU A 38 6.24 -12.00 -5.87
N GLN A 39 5.35 -12.91 -5.47
CA GLN A 39 5.70 -14.00 -4.56
C GLN A 39 6.86 -14.84 -5.09
N ARG A 40 6.84 -15.23 -6.36
CA ARG A 40 7.91 -16.03 -7.00
C ARG A 40 9.23 -15.26 -7.16
N GLN A 41 9.18 -13.92 -7.22
CA GLN A 41 10.38 -13.09 -7.19
C GLN A 41 11.06 -13.04 -5.82
N GLY A 42 10.51 -13.71 -4.79
CA GLY A 42 11.11 -13.82 -3.46
C GLY A 42 10.76 -12.66 -2.53
N PHE A 43 9.80 -11.80 -2.88
CA PHE A 43 9.29 -10.82 -1.92
C PHE A 43 8.63 -11.50 -0.73
N GLN A 44 8.75 -10.89 0.45
CA GLN A 44 8.32 -11.50 1.71
C GLN A 44 6.92 -11.06 2.15
N ALA A 45 6.41 -9.99 1.60
CA ALA A 45 5.10 -9.42 1.87
C ALA A 45 4.62 -8.60 0.67
N LEU A 46 3.32 -8.35 0.59
CA LEU A 46 2.69 -7.59 -0.48
C LEU A 46 1.78 -6.50 0.11
N ALA A 47 1.53 -5.43 -0.65
CA ALA A 47 0.45 -4.49 -0.36
C ALA A 47 -0.45 -4.36 -1.59
N THR A 48 -1.76 -4.19 -1.42
CA THR A 48 -2.61 -3.81 -2.55
C THR A 48 -2.32 -2.38 -2.99
N THR A 49 -2.90 -1.98 -4.09
CA THR A 49 -2.91 -0.59 -4.57
C THR A 49 -4.32 -0.26 -5.05
N SER A 50 -4.96 0.72 -4.42
CA SER A 50 -6.30 1.21 -4.79
C SER A 50 -6.33 1.62 -6.25
N ALA A 51 -5.33 2.40 -6.68
CA ALA A 51 -5.18 2.88 -8.04
C ALA A 51 -5.04 1.72 -9.06
N GLY A 52 -4.15 0.75 -8.79
CA GLY A 52 -3.96 -0.40 -9.69
C GLY A 52 -5.21 -1.26 -9.80
N CYS A 53 -5.93 -1.48 -8.70
CA CYS A 53 -7.21 -2.18 -8.67
C CYS A 53 -8.26 -1.43 -9.52
N ALA A 54 -8.42 -0.12 -9.29
CA ALA A 54 -9.35 0.71 -10.04
C ALA A 54 -9.07 0.68 -11.57
N TRP A 55 -7.81 0.82 -11.95
CA TRP A 55 -7.42 0.79 -13.38
C TRP A 55 -7.68 -0.57 -14.02
N SER A 56 -7.52 -1.69 -13.28
CA SER A 56 -7.85 -3.02 -13.80
C SER A 56 -9.35 -3.23 -14.05
N GLU A 57 -10.20 -2.45 -13.35
CA GLU A 57 -11.65 -2.40 -13.55
C GLU A 57 -12.09 -1.31 -14.55
N GLY A 58 -11.16 -0.58 -15.18
CA GLY A 58 -11.45 0.53 -16.09
C GLY A 58 -12.04 1.76 -15.36
N ARG A 59 -11.66 1.98 -14.09
CA ARG A 59 -12.13 3.08 -13.25
C ARG A 59 -10.97 3.99 -12.85
N PRO A 60 -11.21 5.29 -12.57
CA PRO A 60 -10.22 6.14 -11.95
C PRO A 60 -9.96 5.72 -10.49
N ASP A 61 -8.77 6.08 -9.98
CA ASP A 61 -8.45 5.89 -8.56
C ASP A 61 -9.48 6.57 -7.66
N GLY A 62 -9.79 5.93 -6.52
CA GLY A 62 -10.83 6.38 -5.59
C GLY A 62 -12.27 6.02 -5.98
N ALA A 63 -12.52 5.42 -7.17
CA ALA A 63 -13.87 5.09 -7.64
C ALA A 63 -14.32 3.66 -7.29
N VAL A 64 -13.52 2.88 -6.57
CA VAL A 64 -13.86 1.52 -6.15
C VAL A 64 -14.62 1.56 -4.83
N SER A 65 -15.79 0.90 -4.78
CA SER A 65 -16.60 0.85 -3.55
C SER A 65 -15.98 -0.03 -2.46
N LEU A 66 -16.39 0.17 -1.20
CA LEU A 66 -15.99 -0.70 -0.08
C LEU A 66 -16.23 -2.18 -0.39
N GLN A 67 -17.42 -2.52 -0.93
CA GLN A 67 -17.76 -3.92 -1.22
C GLN A 67 -16.85 -4.53 -2.29
N ALA A 68 -16.54 -3.81 -3.35
CA ALA A 68 -15.59 -4.27 -4.37
C ALA A 68 -14.17 -4.40 -3.80
N THR A 69 -13.74 -3.43 -2.99
CA THR A 69 -12.45 -3.50 -2.29
C THR A 69 -12.36 -4.72 -1.38
N LEU A 70 -13.38 -5.01 -0.57
CA LEU A 70 -13.40 -6.19 0.30
C LEU A 70 -13.38 -7.50 -0.50
N ALA A 71 -14.08 -7.57 -1.63
CA ALA A 71 -14.03 -8.71 -2.53
C ALA A 71 -12.62 -8.91 -3.12
N HIS A 72 -11.99 -7.82 -3.58
CA HIS A 72 -10.62 -7.81 -4.06
C HIS A 72 -9.64 -8.29 -2.98
N LEU A 73 -9.73 -7.76 -1.76
CA LEU A 73 -8.86 -8.15 -0.65
C LEU A 73 -8.95 -9.64 -0.31
N ARG A 74 -10.17 -10.23 -0.31
CA ARG A 74 -10.34 -11.68 -0.08
C ARG A 74 -9.61 -12.51 -1.14
N VAL A 75 -9.80 -12.16 -2.41
CA VAL A 75 -9.15 -12.84 -3.53
C VAL A 75 -7.63 -12.72 -3.45
N MET A 76 -7.13 -11.52 -3.16
CA MET A 76 -5.70 -11.25 -3.05
C MET A 76 -5.05 -11.96 -1.85
N ALA A 77 -5.69 -11.95 -0.67
CA ALA A 77 -5.19 -12.61 0.53
C ALA A 77 -5.16 -14.15 0.39
N ALA A 78 -6.09 -14.70 -0.40
CA ALA A 78 -6.15 -16.14 -0.70
C ALA A 78 -5.17 -16.57 -1.82
N ALA A 79 -4.72 -15.63 -2.68
CA ALA A 79 -3.90 -15.94 -3.84
C ALA A 79 -2.45 -16.34 -3.51
N THR A 80 -1.97 -16.02 -2.30
CA THR A 80 -0.56 -16.16 -1.89
C THR A 80 -0.44 -16.47 -0.40
N PRO A 81 0.57 -17.24 0.05
CA PRO A 81 0.90 -17.39 1.46
C PRO A 81 1.51 -16.15 2.10
N LEU A 82 1.87 -15.12 1.30
CA LEU A 82 2.50 -13.91 1.83
C LEU A 82 1.48 -13.04 2.60
N PRO A 83 1.92 -12.35 3.67
CA PRO A 83 1.08 -11.35 4.32
C PRO A 83 0.75 -10.21 3.36
N LEU A 84 -0.49 -9.74 3.43
CA LEU A 84 -1.02 -8.66 2.59
C LEU A 84 -1.36 -7.43 3.43
N ASN A 85 -0.83 -6.26 3.09
CA ASN A 85 -1.27 -4.97 3.58
C ASN A 85 -2.36 -4.42 2.64
N ALA A 86 -3.52 -4.09 3.13
CA ALA A 86 -4.54 -3.41 2.36
C ALA A 86 -4.23 -1.91 2.22
N ASP A 87 -4.23 -1.39 0.99
CA ASP A 87 -4.41 0.02 0.71
C ASP A 87 -5.91 0.33 0.84
N PHE A 88 -6.31 0.96 1.96
CA PHE A 88 -7.70 1.05 2.39
C PHE A 88 -8.25 2.48 2.37
N GLY A 89 -7.57 3.36 1.61
CA GLY A 89 -7.96 4.76 1.44
C GLY A 89 -8.20 5.46 2.78
N ASP A 90 -9.25 6.24 2.85
CA ASP A 90 -9.65 6.96 4.07
C ASP A 90 -10.44 6.09 5.07
N GLY A 91 -10.57 4.78 4.83
CA GLY A 91 -11.34 3.85 5.66
C GLY A 91 -12.80 3.70 5.25
N PHE A 92 -13.23 4.23 4.11
CA PHE A 92 -14.55 4.10 3.49
C PHE A 92 -15.75 4.55 4.32
N GLY A 93 -15.54 5.14 5.49
CA GLY A 93 -16.65 5.56 6.37
C GLY A 93 -16.82 7.08 6.41
N ALA A 94 -18.06 7.58 6.41
CA ALA A 94 -18.35 9.00 6.63
C ALA A 94 -18.15 9.41 8.11
N THR A 95 -18.27 8.47 9.04
CA THR A 95 -18.12 8.66 10.48
C THR A 95 -17.09 7.70 11.05
N PRO A 96 -16.49 7.97 12.23
CA PRO A 96 -15.61 7.02 12.91
C PRO A 96 -16.23 5.63 13.12
N GLN A 97 -17.53 5.56 13.43
CA GLN A 97 -18.25 4.29 13.56
C GLN A 97 -18.27 3.52 12.23
N ALA A 98 -18.56 4.18 11.12
CA ALA A 98 -18.57 3.55 9.81
C ALA A 98 -17.16 3.08 9.38
N VAL A 99 -16.11 3.84 9.72
CA VAL A 99 -14.71 3.40 9.56
C VAL A 99 -14.43 2.12 10.35
N GLN A 100 -14.87 2.07 11.62
CA GLN A 100 -14.70 0.88 12.46
C GLN A 100 -15.37 -0.36 11.86
N GLU A 101 -16.58 -0.23 11.32
CA GLU A 101 -17.33 -1.31 10.65
C GLU A 101 -16.63 -1.76 9.36
N ALA A 102 -16.16 -0.81 8.54
CA ALA A 102 -15.42 -1.10 7.32
C ALA A 102 -14.09 -1.83 7.61
N VAL A 103 -13.36 -1.39 8.65
CA VAL A 103 -12.11 -2.02 9.08
C VAL A 103 -12.36 -3.43 9.63
N ALA A 104 -13.40 -3.65 10.41
CA ALA A 104 -13.78 -4.99 10.88
C ALA A 104 -14.03 -5.94 9.69
N ALA A 105 -14.78 -5.48 8.67
CA ALA A 105 -15.00 -6.25 7.45
C ALA A 105 -13.71 -6.51 6.64
N ALA A 106 -12.75 -5.57 6.66
CA ALA A 106 -11.46 -5.76 6.01
C ALA A 106 -10.61 -6.83 6.73
N ILE A 107 -10.62 -6.86 8.06
CA ILE A 107 -9.91 -7.86 8.87
C ILE A 107 -10.36 -9.28 8.52
N ASP A 108 -11.66 -9.48 8.28
CA ASP A 108 -12.25 -10.78 7.90
C ASP A 108 -11.82 -11.27 6.50
N THR A 109 -11.19 -10.42 5.70
CA THR A 109 -10.63 -10.81 4.39
C THR A 109 -9.32 -11.57 4.49
N GLY A 110 -8.68 -11.64 5.67
CA GLY A 110 -7.41 -12.32 5.89
C GLY A 110 -6.17 -11.44 5.70
N ILE A 111 -6.32 -10.11 5.65
CA ILE A 111 -5.19 -9.17 5.59
C ILE A 111 -4.34 -9.21 6.85
N ALA A 112 -3.08 -8.80 6.72
CA ALA A 112 -2.12 -8.68 7.82
C ALA A 112 -1.93 -7.22 8.29
N ALA A 113 -2.29 -6.25 7.47
CA ALA A 113 -2.30 -4.84 7.81
C ALA A 113 -3.26 -4.06 6.91
N LEU A 114 -3.58 -2.84 7.31
CA LEU A 114 -4.27 -1.87 6.48
C LEU A 114 -3.77 -0.45 6.73
N SER A 115 -3.82 0.40 5.70
CA SER A 115 -3.50 1.83 5.83
C SER A 115 -4.78 2.67 5.84
N ILE A 116 -4.81 3.67 6.72
CA ILE A 116 -5.83 4.72 6.72
C ILE A 116 -5.13 6.06 6.45
N GLU A 117 -5.62 6.77 5.44
CA GLU A 117 -5.08 8.07 5.02
C GLU A 117 -5.99 9.23 5.41
N ASP A 118 -5.42 10.42 5.46
CA ASP A 118 -6.11 11.65 5.82
C ASP A 118 -6.54 12.52 4.62
N ALA A 119 -6.41 12.00 3.40
CA ALA A 119 -6.97 12.66 2.23
C ALA A 119 -8.49 12.80 2.38
N SER A 120 -9.00 14.01 2.09
CA SER A 120 -10.44 14.30 2.21
C SER A 120 -11.25 13.94 0.97
N GLY A 121 -10.59 13.90 -0.19
CA GLY A 121 -11.23 13.83 -1.50
C GLY A 121 -11.86 15.15 -1.97
N VAL A 122 -11.73 16.24 -1.19
CA VAL A 122 -12.26 17.58 -1.50
C VAL A 122 -11.14 18.48 -2.01
N ALA A 123 -11.27 18.99 -3.23
CA ALA A 123 -10.20 19.75 -3.89
C ALA A 123 -9.73 20.97 -3.09
N ASP A 124 -10.66 21.77 -2.55
CA ASP A 124 -10.35 23.00 -1.82
C ASP A 124 -9.92 22.75 -0.36
N ALA A 125 -10.05 21.52 0.15
CA ALA A 125 -9.63 21.11 1.49
C ALA A 125 -9.06 19.69 1.44
N PRO A 126 -7.95 19.46 0.73
CA PRO A 126 -7.50 18.10 0.36
C PRO A 126 -7.09 17.22 1.54
N LEU A 127 -6.80 17.82 2.69
CA LEU A 127 -6.48 17.11 3.94
C LEU A 127 -7.60 17.28 4.95
N ARG A 128 -7.93 16.20 5.66
CA ARG A 128 -8.78 16.27 6.85
C ARG A 128 -8.05 17.00 7.98
N PRO A 129 -8.77 17.75 8.84
CA PRO A 129 -8.22 18.21 10.12
C PRO A 129 -7.59 17.05 10.90
N ILE A 130 -6.51 17.33 11.64
CA ILE A 130 -5.74 16.29 12.36
C ILE A 130 -6.63 15.53 13.36
N ASP A 131 -7.49 16.22 14.07
CA ASP A 131 -8.43 15.63 15.04
C ASP A 131 -9.37 14.61 14.38
N GLN A 132 -9.93 14.94 13.19
CA GLN A 132 -10.78 14.02 12.44
C GLN A 132 -10.00 12.80 11.92
N ALA A 133 -8.77 12.99 11.45
CA ALA A 133 -7.91 11.87 11.03
C ALA A 133 -7.56 10.96 12.21
N VAL A 134 -7.27 11.53 13.37
CA VAL A 134 -7.02 10.82 14.65
C VAL A 134 -8.23 10.00 15.09
N GLU A 135 -9.45 10.56 15.01
CA GLU A 135 -10.68 9.83 15.35
C GLU A 135 -10.89 8.60 14.44
N ARG A 136 -10.59 8.72 13.15
CA ARG A 136 -10.66 7.61 12.19
C ARG A 136 -9.63 6.52 12.51
N LEU A 137 -8.40 6.89 12.83
CA LEU A 137 -7.36 5.93 13.24
C LEU A 137 -7.70 5.24 14.56
N ARG A 138 -8.25 5.96 15.55
CA ARG A 138 -8.75 5.36 16.80
C ARG A 138 -9.89 4.38 16.57
N ALA A 139 -10.81 4.69 15.66
CA ALA A 139 -11.88 3.80 15.26
C ALA A 139 -11.35 2.53 14.60
N ALA A 140 -10.38 2.67 13.68
CA ALA A 140 -9.68 1.54 13.06
C ALA A 140 -8.94 0.69 14.11
N ARG A 141 -8.21 1.31 15.04
CA ARG A 141 -7.52 0.62 16.14
C ARG A 141 -8.51 -0.17 17.01
N ALA A 142 -9.63 0.43 17.37
CA ALA A 142 -10.66 -0.25 18.15
C ALA A 142 -11.26 -1.48 17.44
N ALA A 143 -11.42 -1.44 16.12
CA ALA A 143 -11.83 -2.62 15.34
C ALA A 143 -10.77 -3.72 15.38
N ILE A 144 -9.50 -3.36 15.20
CA ILE A 144 -8.39 -4.29 15.22
C ILE A 144 -8.25 -4.95 16.61
N ASP A 145 -8.35 -4.18 17.69
CA ASP A 145 -8.23 -4.69 19.06
C ASP A 145 -9.34 -5.68 19.40
N ARG A 146 -10.58 -5.40 18.97
CA ARG A 146 -11.71 -6.34 19.13
C ARG A 146 -11.50 -7.65 18.39
N ALA A 147 -10.80 -7.60 17.26
CA ALA A 147 -10.49 -8.78 16.44
C ALA A 147 -9.25 -9.55 16.90
N GLY A 148 -8.64 -9.19 18.04
CA GLY A 148 -7.47 -9.87 18.60
C GLY A 148 -6.17 -9.07 18.51
N GLY A 149 -6.14 -7.89 17.89
CA GLY A 149 -5.01 -6.96 17.90
C GLY A 149 -3.81 -7.34 17.01
N ASP A 150 -3.93 -8.35 16.15
CA ASP A 150 -2.82 -8.91 15.37
C ASP A 150 -2.62 -8.27 13.99
N VAL A 151 -3.60 -7.50 13.48
CA VAL A 151 -3.50 -6.71 12.24
C VAL A 151 -2.76 -5.40 12.52
N LEU A 152 -1.78 -5.02 11.67
CA LEU A 152 -1.07 -3.76 11.80
C LEU A 152 -1.87 -2.61 11.20
N LEU A 153 -1.94 -1.48 11.92
CA LEU A 153 -2.53 -0.22 11.47
C LEU A 153 -1.44 0.71 10.94
N VAL A 154 -1.59 1.19 9.71
CA VAL A 154 -0.70 2.17 9.10
C VAL A 154 -1.39 3.53 9.06
N GLY A 155 -0.86 4.51 9.78
CA GLY A 155 -1.31 5.90 9.71
C GLY A 155 -0.60 6.63 8.59
N ARG A 156 -1.38 7.18 7.61
CA ARG A 156 -0.85 7.78 6.39
C ARG A 156 -1.19 9.26 6.33
N ALA A 157 -0.15 10.12 6.24
CA ALA A 157 -0.26 11.58 6.11
C ALA A 157 0.00 11.98 4.65
N GLU A 158 -1.03 12.50 3.98
CA GLU A 158 -1.09 12.71 2.54
C GLU A 158 -0.53 14.06 2.07
N ASN A 159 -0.05 14.90 2.95
CA ASN A 159 0.38 16.28 2.66
C ASN A 159 1.07 16.45 1.30
N PHE A 160 2.17 15.71 1.10
CA PHE A 160 2.96 15.81 -0.13
C PHE A 160 2.25 15.22 -1.36
N PHE A 161 1.40 14.22 -1.14
CA PHE A 161 0.73 13.51 -2.21
C PHE A 161 -0.49 14.28 -2.77
N VAL A 162 -1.17 15.05 -1.91
CA VAL A 162 -2.31 15.89 -2.31
C VAL A 162 -1.92 17.34 -2.63
N GLY A 163 -0.61 17.63 -2.77
CA GLY A 163 -0.14 18.95 -3.21
C GLY A 163 -0.07 20.01 -2.10
N VAL A 164 -0.04 19.61 -0.83
CA VAL A 164 0.18 20.48 0.35
C VAL A 164 1.50 20.10 1.03
N PRO A 165 2.68 20.37 0.44
CA PRO A 165 3.97 19.85 0.89
C PRO A 165 4.52 20.58 2.12
N ASP A 166 3.76 20.56 3.22
CA ASP A 166 4.16 21.08 4.53
C ASP A 166 4.76 19.96 5.39
N LEU A 167 6.09 19.99 5.56
CA LEU A 167 6.81 19.00 6.35
C LEU A 167 6.44 19.10 7.84
N GLN A 168 6.26 20.31 8.38
CA GLN A 168 5.98 20.48 9.81
C GLN A 168 4.59 19.93 10.18
N ASP A 169 3.57 20.24 9.36
CA ASP A 169 2.24 19.65 9.53
C ASP A 169 2.29 18.13 9.36
N THR A 170 3.04 17.60 8.36
CA THR A 170 3.24 16.16 8.19
C THR A 170 3.82 15.50 9.44
N LEU A 171 4.87 16.08 10.04
CA LEU A 171 5.47 15.53 11.26
C LEU A 171 4.52 15.59 12.46
N GLN A 172 3.72 16.64 12.57
CA GLN A 172 2.68 16.76 13.60
C GLN A 172 1.62 15.67 13.43
N ARG A 173 1.12 15.44 12.22
CA ARG A 173 0.16 14.37 11.87
C ARG A 173 0.71 13.01 12.25
N LEU A 174 1.93 12.68 11.82
CA LEU A 174 2.53 11.37 12.10
C LEU A 174 2.68 11.10 13.60
N ARG A 175 3.04 12.10 14.42
CA ARG A 175 3.06 11.95 15.88
C ARG A 175 1.67 11.67 16.43
N ALA A 176 0.67 12.44 15.99
CA ALA A 176 -0.71 12.24 16.41
C ALA A 176 -1.26 10.85 16.00
N TYR A 177 -0.85 10.35 14.83
CA TYR A 177 -1.24 9.02 14.35
C TYR A 177 -0.57 7.89 15.15
N ALA A 178 0.70 8.07 15.55
CA ALA A 178 1.37 7.14 16.45
C ALA A 178 0.65 7.05 17.82
N GLU A 179 0.25 8.20 18.38
CA GLU A 179 -0.53 8.29 19.63
C GLU A 179 -1.95 7.74 19.49
N ALA A 180 -2.54 7.83 18.28
CA ALA A 180 -3.84 7.25 17.98
C ALA A 180 -3.82 5.72 17.82
N GLY A 181 -2.64 5.08 17.90
CA GLY A 181 -2.49 3.63 17.85
C GLY A 181 -2.01 3.07 16.50
N ALA A 182 -1.50 3.92 15.59
CA ALA A 182 -0.85 3.41 14.39
C ALA A 182 0.42 2.62 14.76
N ASP A 183 0.59 1.44 14.16
CA ASP A 183 1.76 0.58 14.32
C ASP A 183 2.89 1.00 13.37
N VAL A 184 2.56 1.51 12.20
CA VAL A 184 3.48 1.95 11.14
C VAL A 184 3.07 3.34 10.68
N LEU A 185 4.04 4.20 10.37
CA LEU A 185 3.78 5.56 9.89
C LEU A 185 4.18 5.70 8.43
N TYR A 186 3.45 6.53 7.69
CA TYR A 186 3.62 6.67 6.26
C TYR A 186 3.32 8.09 5.80
N ALA A 187 4.26 8.72 5.08
CA ALA A 187 4.10 10.02 4.43
C ALA A 187 4.49 9.86 2.95
N PRO A 188 3.58 9.50 2.05
CA PRO A 188 3.90 9.40 0.63
C PRO A 188 4.26 10.78 0.05
N GLY A 189 5.14 10.78 -0.96
CA GLY A 189 5.58 12.00 -1.64
C GLY A 189 6.84 12.65 -1.07
N ILE A 190 7.28 12.31 0.15
CA ILE A 190 8.62 12.70 0.61
C ILE A 190 9.67 11.97 -0.24
N SER A 191 10.77 12.67 -0.59
CA SER A 191 11.77 12.15 -1.52
C SER A 191 13.21 12.52 -1.18
N THR A 192 13.44 13.58 -0.41
CA THR A 192 14.79 14.00 -0.03
C THR A 192 15.27 13.27 1.22
N ARG A 193 16.59 13.14 1.37
CA ARG A 193 17.20 12.52 2.57
C ARG A 193 16.79 13.27 3.85
N GLU A 194 16.69 14.59 3.78
CA GLU A 194 16.30 15.45 4.89
C GLU A 194 14.85 15.18 5.32
N GLN A 195 13.92 15.10 4.36
CA GLN A 195 12.52 14.77 4.63
C GLN A 195 12.38 13.38 5.23
N ILE A 196 13.05 12.38 4.64
CA ILE A 196 13.03 10.99 5.13
C ILE A 196 13.57 10.92 6.57
N SER A 197 14.71 11.55 6.83
CA SER A 197 15.32 11.57 8.18
C SER A 197 14.42 12.27 9.20
N ALA A 198 13.77 13.38 8.82
CA ALA A 198 12.86 14.10 9.69
C ALA A 198 11.62 13.25 10.04
N VAL A 199 11.05 12.53 9.06
CA VAL A 199 9.92 11.63 9.28
C VAL A 199 10.31 10.46 10.18
N VAL A 200 11.47 9.84 9.95
CA VAL A 200 11.97 8.75 10.81
C VAL A 200 12.21 9.24 12.24
N ALA A 201 12.78 10.42 12.41
CA ALA A 201 12.99 11.01 13.74
C ALA A 201 11.65 11.31 14.45
N ALA A 202 10.65 11.83 13.72
CA ALA A 202 9.32 12.11 14.27
C ALA A 202 8.54 10.84 14.64
N ALA A 203 8.80 9.74 13.93
CA ALA A 203 8.17 8.44 14.18
C ALA A 203 8.66 7.76 15.48
N GLY A 204 9.79 8.18 16.03
CA GLY A 204 10.36 7.58 17.24
C GLY A 204 10.68 6.10 17.06
N SER A 205 10.04 5.23 17.82
CA SER A 205 10.22 3.77 17.73
C SER A 205 9.32 3.10 16.68
N LYS A 206 8.40 3.83 16.06
CA LYS A 206 7.48 3.26 15.06
C LYS A 206 8.20 3.06 13.72
N PRO A 207 8.02 1.91 13.06
CA PRO A 207 8.53 1.71 11.71
C PRO A 207 7.90 2.69 10.72
N VAL A 208 8.70 3.13 9.75
CA VAL A 208 8.27 4.06 8.70
C VAL A 208 8.25 3.34 7.36
N ASN A 209 7.17 3.56 6.60
CA ASN A 209 7.06 3.22 5.19
C ASN A 209 7.53 4.39 4.31
N LEU A 210 8.38 4.11 3.32
CA LEU A 210 8.71 5.04 2.24
C LEU A 210 8.07 4.58 0.94
N LEU A 211 7.39 5.49 0.24
CA LEU A 211 6.91 5.23 -1.13
C LEU A 211 8.04 5.52 -2.14
N VAL A 212 8.41 4.52 -2.92
CA VAL A 212 9.24 4.68 -4.11
C VAL A 212 8.37 4.41 -5.35
N GLY A 213 7.56 5.39 -5.70
CA GLY A 213 6.61 5.30 -6.82
C GLY A 213 7.13 5.85 -8.15
N VAL A 214 8.33 6.45 -8.15
CA VAL A 214 9.03 7.02 -9.30
C VAL A 214 10.52 6.70 -9.19
N PRO A 215 11.31 6.83 -10.28
CA PRO A 215 12.75 6.62 -10.23
C PRO A 215 13.42 7.49 -9.15
N THR A 216 14.33 6.90 -8.41
CA THR A 216 15.12 7.55 -7.35
C THR A 216 16.58 7.13 -7.46
N PRO A 217 17.55 8.01 -7.13
CA PRO A 217 18.95 7.63 -7.05
C PRO A 217 19.27 6.77 -5.82
N LEU A 218 18.36 6.69 -4.83
CA LEU A 218 18.58 5.94 -3.61
C LEU A 218 18.40 4.43 -3.85
N ARG A 219 19.36 3.64 -3.41
CA ARG A 219 19.26 2.19 -3.36
C ARG A 219 18.58 1.76 -2.06
N LEU A 220 18.09 0.53 -1.99
CA LEU A 220 17.45 -0.02 -0.79
C LEU A 220 18.35 0.09 0.46
N GLN A 221 19.64 -0.13 0.31
CA GLN A 221 20.61 0.03 1.41
C GLN A 221 20.76 1.48 1.90
N ASP A 222 20.67 2.47 1.00
CA ASP A 222 20.69 3.90 1.36
C ASP A 222 19.43 4.27 2.13
N ILE A 223 18.28 3.77 1.68
CA ILE A 223 16.98 3.96 2.34
C ILE A 223 16.97 3.30 3.73
N ALA A 224 17.50 2.08 3.83
CA ALA A 224 17.64 1.38 5.12
C ALA A 224 18.55 2.13 6.10
N ALA A 225 19.65 2.71 5.61
CA ALA A 225 20.58 3.52 6.43
C ALA A 225 19.94 4.82 6.96
N LEU A 226 18.89 5.33 6.31
CA LEU A 226 18.08 6.45 6.81
C LEU A 226 17.06 6.03 7.90
N GLY A 227 16.96 4.73 8.25
CA GLY A 227 16.07 4.22 9.29
C GLY A 227 14.70 3.75 8.80
N ILE A 228 14.48 3.72 7.49
CA ILE A 228 13.25 3.18 6.91
C ILE A 228 13.18 1.66 7.13
N ARG A 229 12.00 1.16 7.47
CA ARG A 229 11.73 -0.27 7.71
C ARG A 229 11.08 -0.97 6.55
N ARG A 230 10.26 -0.28 5.76
CA ARG A 230 9.66 -0.85 4.56
C ARG A 230 9.58 0.16 3.42
N VAL A 231 9.63 -0.34 2.20
CA VAL A 231 9.54 0.45 0.97
C VAL A 231 8.39 -0.09 0.13
N SER A 232 7.34 0.70 -0.08
CA SER A 232 6.25 0.36 -0.99
C SER A 232 6.45 1.01 -2.36
N LEU A 233 5.79 0.46 -3.38
CA LEU A 233 5.90 0.93 -4.76
C LEU A 233 4.61 1.62 -5.24
N GLY A 234 3.51 1.52 -4.49
CA GLY A 234 2.21 2.08 -4.87
C GLY A 234 1.76 1.61 -6.25
N GLY A 235 1.16 2.47 -7.04
CA GLY A 235 0.73 2.16 -8.39
C GLY A 235 1.84 2.01 -9.44
N ALA A 236 3.13 2.08 -9.07
CA ALA A 236 4.23 2.12 -10.04
C ALA A 236 4.31 0.88 -10.95
N LEU A 237 4.13 -0.31 -10.39
CA LEU A 237 4.18 -1.56 -11.17
C LEU A 237 2.96 -1.68 -12.12
N ALA A 238 1.76 -1.30 -11.66
CA ALA A 238 0.59 -1.24 -12.51
C ALA A 238 0.79 -0.22 -13.65
N ARG A 239 1.33 0.98 -13.36
CA ARG A 239 1.66 1.98 -14.40
C ARG A 239 2.70 1.46 -15.39
N ALA A 240 3.69 0.68 -14.95
CA ALA A 240 4.66 0.06 -15.84
C ALA A 240 3.99 -0.95 -16.79
N ALA A 241 3.05 -1.77 -16.29
CA ALA A 241 2.28 -2.69 -17.11
C ALA A 241 1.40 -1.96 -18.14
N TRP A 242 0.68 -0.92 -17.70
CA TRP A 242 -0.11 -0.06 -18.59
C TRP A 242 0.75 0.66 -19.61
N GLY A 243 1.94 1.16 -19.22
CA GLY A 243 2.90 1.78 -20.14
C GLY A 243 3.34 0.82 -21.23
N GLY A 244 3.63 -0.43 -20.87
CA GLY A 244 3.95 -1.48 -21.85
C GLY A 244 2.81 -1.75 -22.81
N LEU A 245 1.56 -1.85 -22.31
CA LEU A 245 0.38 -2.01 -23.16
C LEU A 245 0.20 -0.83 -24.14
N MET A 246 0.31 0.41 -23.64
CA MET A 246 0.19 1.62 -24.46
C MET A 246 1.26 1.68 -25.53
N GLN A 247 2.53 1.39 -25.19
CA GLN A 247 3.64 1.36 -26.14
C GLN A 247 3.45 0.28 -27.21
N ALA A 248 2.96 -0.90 -26.85
CA ALA A 248 2.74 -1.98 -27.79
C ALA A 248 1.59 -1.69 -28.76
N THR A 249 0.54 -1.01 -28.33
CA THR A 249 -0.67 -0.75 -29.14
C THR A 249 -0.57 0.50 -30.02
N GLN A 250 0.24 1.49 -29.62
CA GLN A 250 0.33 2.78 -30.33
C GLN A 250 0.73 2.62 -31.81
N PRO A 251 1.76 1.86 -32.22
CA PRO A 251 2.12 1.67 -33.63
C PRO A 251 1.02 0.96 -34.43
N ILE A 252 0.27 0.07 -33.77
CA ILE A 252 -0.83 -0.65 -34.43
C ILE A 252 -1.95 0.32 -34.81
N VAL A 253 -2.33 1.20 -33.89
CA VAL A 253 -3.42 2.17 -34.12
C VAL A 253 -3.02 3.26 -35.11
N GLN A 254 -1.76 3.71 -35.06
CA GLN A 254 -1.29 4.82 -35.90
C GLN A 254 -0.97 4.40 -37.32
N ASP A 255 -0.24 3.29 -37.52
CA ASP A 255 0.38 2.91 -38.81
C ASP A 255 0.08 1.46 -39.20
N GLY A 256 -0.68 0.69 -38.44
CA GLY A 256 -0.91 -0.74 -38.68
C GLY A 256 0.34 -1.61 -38.51
N ARG A 257 1.36 -1.12 -37.77
CA ARG A 257 2.62 -1.84 -37.52
C ARG A 257 2.53 -2.66 -36.25
N PHE A 258 3.16 -3.84 -36.23
CA PHE A 258 3.15 -4.77 -35.10
C PHE A 258 4.50 -4.88 -34.38
N ASP A 259 5.45 -4.03 -34.66
CA ASP A 259 6.78 -3.99 -34.06
C ASP A 259 6.78 -3.64 -32.56
N GLY A 260 5.74 -2.94 -32.09
CA GLY A 260 5.54 -2.70 -30.66
C GLY A 260 5.38 -3.96 -29.79
N LEU A 261 5.10 -5.12 -30.40
CA LEU A 261 4.98 -6.40 -29.70
C LEU A 261 6.31 -7.11 -29.42
N GLN A 262 7.44 -6.59 -29.87
CA GLN A 262 8.77 -7.24 -29.73
C GLN A 262 9.17 -7.49 -28.26
N GLN A 263 8.70 -6.66 -27.34
CA GLN A 263 9.01 -6.80 -25.92
C GLN A 263 7.96 -7.58 -25.13
N ALA A 264 6.93 -8.13 -25.79
CA ALA A 264 5.90 -8.90 -25.12
C ALA A 264 6.50 -10.20 -24.53
N ALA A 265 6.13 -10.53 -23.30
CA ALA A 265 6.48 -11.80 -22.69
C ALA A 265 5.88 -12.96 -23.50
N SER A 266 6.64 -14.04 -23.70
CA SER A 266 6.11 -15.21 -24.40
C SER A 266 5.02 -15.91 -23.57
N GLY A 267 4.00 -16.47 -24.26
CA GLY A 267 2.96 -17.25 -23.58
C GLY A 267 3.53 -18.45 -22.80
N ALA A 268 4.62 -19.06 -23.28
CA ALA A 268 5.30 -20.14 -22.57
C ALA A 268 5.92 -19.66 -21.25
N ALA A 269 6.56 -18.48 -21.23
CA ALA A 269 7.13 -17.89 -20.03
C ALA A 269 6.03 -17.56 -19.02
N LEU A 270 4.92 -16.94 -19.45
CA LEU A 270 3.78 -16.64 -18.57
C LEU A 270 3.14 -17.90 -18.00
N ASN A 271 2.92 -18.95 -18.82
CA ASN A 271 2.38 -20.21 -18.35
C ASN A 271 3.32 -20.91 -17.35
N ALA A 272 4.64 -20.77 -17.49
CA ALA A 272 5.60 -21.33 -16.54
C ALA A 272 5.56 -20.60 -15.18
N LEU A 273 5.15 -19.33 -15.15
CA LEU A 273 4.99 -18.57 -13.89
C LEU A 273 3.82 -19.05 -13.03
N PHE A 274 2.85 -19.78 -13.59
CA PHE A 274 1.60 -20.13 -12.87
C PHE A 274 1.41 -21.65 -12.70
N ARG A 275 2.45 -22.44 -13.00
CA ARG A 275 2.53 -23.90 -12.73
C ARG A 275 3.26 -24.22 -11.38
#